data_216c2e79e1a6d0a9c6d0d4b969e5bf5b
#
_entry.id   216c2e79e1a6d0a9c6d0d4b969e5bf5b
#
_cell.length_a   1.000
_cell.length_b   1.000
_cell.length_c   1.000
_cell.angle_alpha   90.00
_cell.angle_beta   90.00
_cell.angle_gamma   90.00
#
_symmetry.space_group_name_H-M   'P 1'
#
loop_
_entity.id
_entity.type
_entity.pdbx_description
1 polymer ?
#
loop_
_entity_poly.entity_id
_entity_poly.type
_entity_poly.pdbx_seq_one_letter_code
_entity_poly.pdbx_strand_id
1 'polypeptide(L)'
;GVKKVIVSAPIDDPKILNLVYGVNHHLYNKDEHNIITAASCTTNCIAPIVKVIHDNLKINHGSITTIHNITNSQTIIDKPSSDLRRSRASMTNLIPTTTGSAKAINLIYPELKGKLNGHAIRVPVINASLTDCVFEVKQNTSKEEVNELLKEASKNKLKNILEVTHEKLVSIDFNHHPASAIVDASLTNVVGSNMGKISAWYDNEWGFSNRMCDIAETLHKIS
;
A
#
# COMPACT_ATOMS: atom_id res chain seq x y z
N GLY A 1 22.15 -2.47 -25.02
CA GLY A 1 20.74 -2.64 -24.67
C GLY A 1 20.53 -2.45 -23.17
N VAL A 2 19.28 -2.33 -22.75
CA VAL A 2 18.91 -2.21 -21.33
C VAL A 2 19.15 -3.56 -20.63
N LYS A 3 19.80 -3.55 -19.46
CA LYS A 3 20.07 -4.77 -18.68
C LYS A 3 18.94 -5.14 -17.75
N LYS A 4 18.28 -4.14 -17.14
CA LYS A 4 17.18 -4.32 -16.17
C LYS A 4 16.06 -3.33 -16.46
N VAL A 5 14.83 -3.77 -16.24
CA VAL A 5 13.63 -2.94 -16.40
C VAL A 5 12.83 -2.95 -15.09
N ILE A 6 12.47 -1.78 -14.60
CA ILE A 6 11.57 -1.59 -13.47
C ILE A 6 10.24 -1.05 -14.01
N VAL A 7 9.17 -1.81 -13.84
CA VAL A 7 7.83 -1.42 -14.28
C VAL A 7 7.10 -0.73 -13.12
N SER A 8 6.54 0.46 -13.39
CA SER A 8 5.79 1.26 -12.40
C SER A 8 4.32 0.83 -12.24
N ALA A 9 4.05 -0.47 -12.38
CA ALA A 9 2.71 -1.06 -12.24
C ALA A 9 2.84 -2.54 -11.84
N PRO A 10 1.87 -3.12 -11.13
CA PRO A 10 1.89 -4.54 -10.84
C PRO A 10 1.69 -5.38 -12.12
N ILE A 11 2.35 -6.53 -12.18
CA ILE A 11 2.19 -7.51 -13.26
C ILE A 11 1.71 -8.82 -12.65
N ASP A 12 0.62 -9.36 -13.20
CA ASP A 12 0.00 -10.63 -12.79
C ASP A 12 0.65 -11.82 -13.57
N ASP A 13 1.97 -11.95 -13.42
CA ASP A 13 2.74 -13.08 -13.95
C ASP A 13 3.66 -13.59 -12.82
N PRO A 14 3.57 -14.90 -12.47
CA PRO A 14 4.37 -15.48 -11.39
C PRO A 14 5.88 -15.47 -11.66
N LYS A 15 6.31 -15.27 -12.88
CA LYS A 15 7.74 -15.15 -13.26
C LYS A 15 8.31 -13.76 -13.02
N ILE A 16 7.45 -12.78 -12.79
CA ILE A 16 7.87 -11.39 -12.60
C ILE A 16 7.74 -11.01 -11.13
N LEU A 17 8.85 -10.62 -10.53
CA LEU A 17 8.87 -10.19 -9.14
C LEU A 17 8.18 -8.83 -8.99
N ASN A 18 7.04 -8.84 -8.29
CA ASN A 18 6.42 -7.62 -7.78
C ASN A 18 7.15 -7.23 -6.48
N LEU A 19 8.08 -6.30 -6.60
CA LEU A 19 8.97 -5.93 -5.51
C LEU A 19 8.39 -4.75 -4.72
N VAL A 20 8.29 -4.93 -3.41
CA VAL A 20 7.99 -3.86 -2.45
C VAL A 20 9.21 -3.64 -1.57
N TYR A 21 9.81 -2.47 -1.70
CA TYR A 21 11.04 -2.13 -0.97
C TYR A 21 10.79 -2.16 0.55
N GLY A 22 11.74 -2.73 1.30
CA GLY A 22 11.62 -2.95 2.73
C GLY A 22 10.80 -4.19 3.15
N VAL A 23 10.02 -4.76 2.24
CA VAL A 23 9.16 -5.92 2.53
C VAL A 23 9.70 -7.21 1.92
N ASN A 24 9.83 -7.28 0.62
CA ASN A 24 10.27 -8.49 -0.10
C ASN A 24 11.45 -8.25 -1.05
N HIS A 25 12.15 -7.12 -0.97
CA HIS A 25 13.27 -6.78 -1.86
C HIS A 25 14.44 -7.77 -1.76
N HIS A 26 14.54 -8.52 -0.66
CA HIS A 26 15.51 -9.60 -0.46
C HIS A 26 15.30 -10.80 -1.39
N LEU A 27 14.12 -10.89 -2.02
CA LEU A 27 13.82 -11.94 -3.01
C LEU A 27 14.42 -11.63 -4.41
N TYR A 28 14.95 -10.42 -4.60
CA TYR A 28 15.58 -10.07 -5.86
C TYR A 28 16.83 -10.90 -6.12
N ASN A 29 16.86 -11.57 -7.26
CA ASN A 29 18.00 -12.30 -7.78
C ASN A 29 18.41 -11.67 -9.13
N LYS A 30 19.64 -11.14 -9.21
CA LYS A 30 20.14 -10.46 -10.41
C LYS A 30 20.21 -11.34 -11.66
N ASP A 31 20.43 -12.64 -11.47
CA ASP A 31 20.60 -13.58 -12.58
C ASP A 31 19.26 -14.04 -13.16
N GLU A 32 18.18 -13.97 -12.39
CA GLU A 32 16.84 -14.42 -12.78
C GLU A 32 15.91 -13.25 -13.15
N HIS A 33 16.00 -12.12 -12.43
CA HIS A 33 15.06 -11.02 -12.55
C HIS A 33 15.59 -9.89 -13.45
N ASN A 34 15.33 -10.00 -14.76
CA ASN A 34 15.64 -8.92 -15.73
C ASN A 34 14.52 -7.88 -15.80
N ILE A 35 13.28 -8.29 -15.55
CA ILE A 35 12.11 -7.43 -15.43
C ILE A 35 11.52 -7.61 -14.05
N ILE A 36 11.34 -6.53 -13.34
CA ILE A 36 10.67 -6.47 -12.05
C ILE A 36 9.63 -5.36 -12.05
N THR A 37 8.74 -5.36 -11.08
CA THR A 37 7.82 -4.25 -10.89
C THR A 37 8.01 -3.63 -9.51
N ALA A 38 7.69 -2.35 -9.37
CA ALA A 38 7.57 -1.69 -8.08
C ALA A 38 6.16 -1.88 -7.46
N ALA A 39 5.39 -2.85 -7.93
CA ALA A 39 3.98 -3.06 -7.57
C ALA A 39 3.13 -1.78 -7.81
N SER A 40 2.22 -1.43 -6.89
CA SER A 40 1.43 -0.20 -6.95
C SER A 40 1.66 0.68 -5.73
N CYS A 41 1.31 1.96 -5.83
CA CYS A 41 1.39 2.90 -4.70
C CYS A 41 0.61 2.39 -3.48
N THR A 42 -0.60 1.90 -3.68
CA THR A 42 -1.44 1.33 -2.61
C THR A 42 -0.80 0.06 -2.02
N THR A 43 -0.21 -0.81 -2.85
CA THR A 43 0.50 -2.01 -2.35
C THR A 43 1.71 -1.61 -1.51
N ASN A 44 2.46 -0.57 -1.91
CA ASN A 44 3.58 -0.05 -1.14
C ASN A 44 3.15 0.55 0.21
N CYS A 45 1.94 1.12 0.30
CA CYS A 45 1.37 1.58 1.57
C CYS A 45 0.96 0.40 2.47
N ILE A 46 0.24 -0.57 1.92
CA ILE A 46 -0.36 -1.66 2.69
C ILE A 46 0.68 -2.70 3.15
N ALA A 47 1.62 -3.07 2.30
CA ALA A 47 2.54 -4.18 2.55
C ALA A 47 3.41 -4.00 3.81
N PRO A 48 3.97 -2.82 4.12
CA PRO A 48 4.68 -2.60 5.38
C PRO A 48 3.78 -2.78 6.60
N ILE A 49 2.53 -2.33 6.53
CA ILE A 49 1.56 -2.48 7.63
C ILE A 49 1.22 -3.96 7.83
N VAL A 50 0.88 -4.66 6.74
CA VAL A 50 0.61 -6.11 6.78
C VAL A 50 1.81 -6.86 7.34
N LYS A 51 3.04 -6.48 6.94
CA LYS A 51 4.27 -7.09 7.47
C LYS A 51 4.33 -6.99 8.99
N VAL A 52 4.17 -5.79 9.54
CA VAL A 52 4.27 -5.58 10.99
C VAL A 52 3.15 -6.35 11.72
N ILE A 53 1.92 -6.24 11.26
CA ILE A 53 0.78 -6.87 11.93
C ILE A 53 0.82 -8.39 11.77
N HIS A 54 1.15 -8.91 10.59
CA HIS A 54 1.20 -10.35 10.37
C HIS A 54 2.37 -11.02 11.09
N ASP A 55 3.55 -10.40 11.07
CA ASP A 55 4.73 -10.94 11.73
C ASP A 55 4.53 -11.06 13.25
N ASN A 56 3.86 -10.08 13.87
CA ASN A 56 3.67 -10.02 15.32
C ASN A 56 2.36 -10.63 15.82
N LEU A 57 1.23 -10.34 15.17
CA LEU A 57 -0.11 -10.66 15.67
C LEU A 57 -0.81 -11.77 14.87
N LYS A 58 -0.27 -12.16 13.70
CA LYS A 58 -0.82 -13.20 12.80
C LYS A 58 -2.23 -12.89 12.30
N ILE A 59 -2.32 -12.24 11.15
CA ILE A 59 -3.60 -11.94 10.49
C ILE A 59 -4.33 -13.25 10.14
N ASN A 60 -5.58 -13.36 10.56
CA ASN A 60 -6.51 -14.42 10.16
C ASN A 60 -7.15 -14.06 8.82
N HIS A 61 -7.78 -12.90 8.75
CA HIS A 61 -8.37 -12.32 7.55
C HIS A 61 -8.57 -10.81 7.74
N GLY A 62 -8.92 -10.13 6.66
CA GLY A 62 -9.11 -8.70 6.73
C GLY A 62 -9.72 -8.11 5.48
N SER A 63 -10.12 -6.85 5.58
CA SER A 63 -10.65 -6.04 4.50
C SER A 63 -9.91 -4.72 4.42
N ILE A 64 -9.60 -4.29 3.19
CA ILE A 64 -8.85 -3.08 2.93
C ILE A 64 -9.68 -2.18 2.02
N THR A 65 -9.91 -0.96 2.47
CA THR A 65 -10.52 0.09 1.65
C THR A 65 -9.50 1.19 1.42
N THR A 66 -9.23 1.53 0.16
CA THR A 66 -8.44 2.72 -0.12
C THR A 66 -9.34 3.85 -0.61
N ILE A 67 -9.32 4.96 0.11
CA ILE A 67 -9.89 6.24 -0.29
C ILE A 67 -8.79 6.94 -1.11
N HIS A 68 -8.94 6.87 -2.43
CA HIS A 68 -7.85 7.18 -3.35
C HIS A 68 -8.17 8.44 -4.15
N ASN A 69 -7.19 9.31 -4.31
CA ASN A 69 -7.31 10.45 -5.20
C ASN A 69 -7.67 10.00 -6.63
N ILE A 70 -8.11 10.93 -7.45
CA ILE A 70 -8.31 10.68 -8.88
C ILE A 70 -6.96 10.44 -9.57
N THR A 71 -7.00 9.61 -10.61
CA THR A 71 -5.85 9.34 -11.49
C THR A 71 -6.33 9.44 -12.94
N ASN A 72 -5.42 9.30 -13.90
CA ASN A 72 -5.75 9.29 -15.32
C ASN A 72 -6.72 8.16 -15.75
N SER A 73 -7.02 7.21 -14.87
CA SER A 73 -8.04 6.17 -15.11
C SER A 73 -9.47 6.66 -14.88
N GLN A 74 -9.66 7.83 -14.27
CA GLN A 74 -10.95 8.50 -14.13
C GLN A 74 -11.14 9.56 -15.23
N THR A 75 -12.40 9.87 -15.55
CA THR A 75 -12.76 10.92 -16.50
C THR A 75 -13.16 12.20 -15.76
N ILE A 76 -12.87 13.37 -16.34
CA ILE A 76 -13.28 14.67 -15.77
C ILE A 76 -14.79 14.89 -15.96
N ILE A 77 -15.29 14.55 -17.15
CA ILE A 77 -16.72 14.57 -17.51
C ILE A 77 -17.18 13.16 -17.87
N ASP A 78 -18.49 12.90 -17.83
CA ASP A 78 -19.06 11.61 -18.18
C ASP A 78 -18.59 11.16 -19.58
N LYS A 79 -18.13 9.92 -19.69
CA LYS A 79 -17.57 9.34 -20.90
C LYS A 79 -17.90 7.86 -20.98
N PRO A 80 -18.25 7.31 -22.16
CA PRO A 80 -18.47 5.88 -22.33
C PRO A 80 -17.25 5.05 -21.87
N SER A 81 -17.49 4.02 -21.06
CA SER A 81 -16.49 3.10 -20.56
C SER A 81 -17.13 1.72 -20.33
N SER A 82 -16.35 0.66 -20.44
CA SER A 82 -16.78 -0.70 -20.07
C SER A 82 -17.10 -0.83 -18.57
N ASP A 83 -16.45 -0.06 -17.72
CA ASP A 83 -16.79 0.09 -16.30
C ASP A 83 -17.73 1.29 -16.14
N LEU A 84 -19.01 1.03 -15.88
CA LEU A 84 -20.04 2.05 -15.76
C LEU A 84 -19.78 3.04 -14.62
N ARG A 85 -19.09 2.66 -13.57
CA ARG A 85 -18.71 3.56 -12.48
C ARG A 85 -17.58 4.49 -12.89
N ARG A 86 -16.59 3.97 -13.62
CA ARG A 86 -15.46 4.78 -14.14
C ARG A 86 -15.86 5.68 -15.31
N SER A 87 -17.06 5.48 -15.90
CA SER A 87 -17.59 6.36 -16.92
C SER A 87 -18.09 7.71 -16.40
N ARG A 88 -18.23 7.85 -15.07
CA ARG A 88 -18.80 9.05 -14.43
C ARG A 88 -17.73 10.07 -14.09
N ALA A 89 -18.12 11.34 -14.10
CA ALA A 89 -17.28 12.49 -13.80
C ALA A 89 -16.64 12.39 -12.40
N SER A 90 -15.32 12.39 -12.34
CA SER A 90 -14.56 12.11 -11.11
C SER A 90 -14.57 13.25 -10.11
N MET A 91 -14.75 14.49 -10.56
CA MET A 91 -14.67 15.67 -9.69
C MET A 91 -15.93 15.91 -8.86
N THR A 92 -17.00 15.17 -9.13
CA THR A 92 -18.31 15.34 -8.49
C THR A 92 -18.87 14.06 -7.87
N ASN A 93 -18.11 12.97 -7.93
CA ASN A 93 -18.58 11.64 -7.51
C ASN A 93 -17.58 10.89 -6.64
N LEU A 94 -18.09 10.12 -5.68
CA LEU A 94 -17.37 9.01 -5.09
C LEU A 94 -17.51 7.80 -6.00
N ILE A 95 -16.40 7.22 -6.45
CA ILE A 95 -16.40 6.14 -7.45
C ILE A 95 -15.81 4.86 -6.83
N PRO A 96 -16.66 3.94 -6.32
CA PRO A 96 -16.19 2.61 -5.92
C PRO A 96 -15.65 1.85 -7.13
N THR A 97 -14.48 1.24 -6.97
CA THR A 97 -13.83 0.49 -8.05
C THR A 97 -12.95 -0.62 -7.48
N THR A 98 -12.52 -1.51 -8.34
CA THR A 98 -11.58 -2.57 -7.95
C THR A 98 -10.19 -2.01 -7.67
N THR A 99 -9.45 -2.69 -6.79
CA THR A 99 -8.02 -2.50 -6.61
C THR A 99 -7.30 -3.85 -6.69
N GLY A 100 -6.17 -3.87 -7.37
CA GLY A 100 -5.29 -5.05 -7.42
C GLY A 100 -4.44 -5.24 -6.16
N SER A 101 -4.47 -4.28 -5.23
CA SER A 101 -3.51 -4.25 -4.10
C SER A 101 -3.68 -5.42 -3.13
N ALA A 102 -4.91 -5.85 -2.83
CA ALA A 102 -5.13 -7.05 -2.00
C ALA A 102 -4.61 -8.33 -2.67
N LYS A 103 -4.74 -8.45 -4.01
CA LYS A 103 -4.12 -9.54 -4.77
C LYS A 103 -2.59 -9.48 -4.71
N ALA A 104 -2.01 -8.29 -4.85
CA ALA A 104 -0.57 -8.10 -4.79
C ALA A 104 0.00 -8.50 -3.42
N ILE A 105 -0.71 -8.22 -2.32
CA ILE A 105 -0.33 -8.70 -0.99
C ILE A 105 -0.28 -10.23 -0.94
N ASN A 106 -1.21 -10.92 -1.61
CA ASN A 106 -1.20 -12.38 -1.66
C ASN A 106 0.00 -12.97 -2.43
N LEU A 107 0.61 -12.21 -3.34
CA LEU A 107 1.87 -12.61 -4.00
C LEU A 107 3.07 -12.43 -3.07
N ILE A 108 3.01 -11.46 -2.17
CA ILE A 108 4.08 -11.18 -1.18
C ILE A 108 3.96 -12.10 0.04
N TYR A 109 2.73 -12.41 0.46
CA TYR A 109 2.38 -13.27 1.59
C TYR A 109 1.42 -14.38 1.11
N PRO A 110 1.94 -15.47 0.53
CA PRO A 110 1.11 -16.57 0.00
C PRO A 110 0.15 -17.19 1.02
N GLU A 111 0.53 -17.18 2.29
CA GLU A 111 -0.29 -17.67 3.42
C GLU A 111 -1.53 -16.82 3.71
N LEU A 112 -1.57 -15.59 3.19
CA LEU A 112 -2.73 -14.69 3.26
C LEU A 112 -3.65 -14.81 2.03
N LYS A 113 -3.35 -15.70 1.09
CA LYS A 113 -4.18 -15.92 -0.09
C LYS A 113 -5.60 -16.31 0.30
N GLY A 114 -6.58 -15.55 -0.20
CA GLY A 114 -8.00 -15.74 0.13
C GLY A 114 -8.44 -15.18 1.49
N LYS A 115 -7.52 -14.64 2.28
CA LYS A 115 -7.80 -14.06 3.60
C LYS A 115 -7.90 -12.54 3.58
N LEU A 116 -7.33 -11.89 2.58
CA LEU A 116 -7.40 -10.44 2.40
C LEU A 116 -8.16 -10.11 1.11
N ASN A 117 -9.06 -9.17 1.23
CA ASN A 117 -9.79 -8.59 0.10
C ASN A 117 -9.88 -7.07 0.26
N GLY A 118 -10.22 -6.37 -0.81
CA GLY A 118 -10.33 -4.92 -0.73
C GLY A 118 -10.84 -4.29 -2.02
N HIS A 119 -11.21 -3.02 -1.89
CA HIS A 119 -11.65 -2.18 -3.00
C HIS A 119 -11.12 -0.75 -2.84
N ALA A 120 -11.26 0.03 -3.88
CA ALA A 120 -10.94 1.46 -3.86
C ALA A 120 -12.21 2.30 -3.98
N ILE A 121 -12.20 3.46 -3.34
CA ILE A 121 -13.17 4.53 -3.56
C ILE A 121 -12.37 5.72 -4.08
N ARG A 122 -12.57 6.08 -5.35
CA ARG A 122 -11.98 7.30 -5.89
C ARG A 122 -12.76 8.50 -5.39
N VAL A 123 -12.02 9.52 -4.94
CA VAL A 123 -12.58 10.75 -4.37
C VAL A 123 -12.03 11.96 -5.12
N PRO A 124 -12.78 13.09 -5.19
CA PRO A 124 -12.37 14.29 -5.91
C PRO A 124 -11.28 15.06 -5.16
N VAL A 125 -10.14 14.39 -4.95
CA VAL A 125 -8.91 14.95 -4.35
C VAL A 125 -7.79 14.77 -5.36
N ILE A 126 -6.93 15.78 -5.50
CA ILE A 126 -5.91 15.82 -6.55
C ILE A 126 -4.71 14.92 -6.20
N ASN A 127 -4.29 14.92 -4.94
CA ASN A 127 -3.15 14.12 -4.47
C ASN A 127 -3.34 13.66 -3.03
N ALA A 128 -2.56 12.68 -2.63
CA ALA A 128 -2.61 11.91 -1.39
C ALA A 128 -3.87 11.06 -1.23
N SER A 129 -3.70 9.94 -0.61
CA SER A 129 -4.70 8.88 -0.45
C SER A 129 -4.64 8.32 0.98
N LEU A 130 -5.71 7.65 1.39
CA LEU A 130 -5.83 7.01 2.69
C LEU A 130 -6.19 5.54 2.52
N THR A 131 -5.47 4.63 3.14
CA THR A 131 -5.92 3.24 3.31
C THR A 131 -6.56 3.07 4.67
N ASP A 132 -7.66 2.33 4.70
CA ASP A 132 -8.34 1.86 5.89
C ASP A 132 -8.25 0.32 5.90
N CYS A 133 -7.42 -0.21 6.79
CA CYS A 133 -7.14 -1.63 6.92
C CYS A 133 -7.81 -2.17 8.18
N VAL A 134 -8.68 -3.17 8.00
CA VAL A 134 -9.30 -3.89 9.11
C VAL A 134 -8.78 -5.33 9.08
N PHE A 135 -8.15 -5.77 10.17
CA PHE A 135 -7.60 -7.11 10.31
C PHE A 135 -8.12 -7.79 11.57
N GLU A 136 -8.64 -8.98 11.40
CA GLU A 136 -8.76 -9.92 12.52
C GLU A 136 -7.42 -10.64 12.69
N VAL A 137 -6.91 -10.65 13.91
CA VAL A 137 -5.61 -11.27 14.26
C VAL A 137 -5.79 -12.42 15.22
N LYS A 138 -4.83 -13.33 15.28
CA LYS A 138 -4.88 -14.50 16.16
C LYS A 138 -4.59 -14.15 17.62
N GLN A 139 -3.70 -13.18 17.83
CA GLN A 139 -3.29 -12.77 19.17
C GLN A 139 -4.16 -11.63 19.64
N ASN A 140 -4.53 -11.65 20.92
CA ASN A 140 -5.17 -10.50 21.54
C ASN A 140 -4.23 -9.31 21.53
N THR A 141 -4.76 -8.15 21.28
CA THR A 141 -3.98 -6.90 21.16
C THR A 141 -4.78 -5.70 21.66
N SER A 142 -4.10 -4.58 21.78
CA SER A 142 -4.67 -3.27 22.11
C SER A 142 -4.27 -2.22 21.08
N LYS A 143 -4.94 -1.07 21.10
CA LYS A 143 -4.55 0.10 20.28
C LYS A 143 -3.11 0.50 20.54
N GLU A 144 -2.71 0.51 21.81
CA GLU A 144 -1.38 0.93 22.26
C GLU A 144 -0.32 -0.03 21.73
N GLU A 145 -0.55 -1.33 21.82
CA GLU A 145 0.36 -2.36 21.30
C GLU A 145 0.50 -2.27 19.79
N VAL A 146 -0.61 -2.15 19.05
CA VAL A 146 -0.58 -1.98 17.58
C VAL A 146 0.24 -0.75 17.18
N ASN A 147 0.00 0.38 17.84
CA ASN A 147 0.74 1.61 17.56
C ASN A 147 2.23 1.49 17.91
N GLU A 148 2.59 0.84 19.00
CA GLU A 148 3.99 0.66 19.38
C GLU A 148 4.73 -0.29 18.42
N LEU A 149 4.10 -1.39 17.98
CA LEU A 149 4.67 -2.28 16.96
C LEU A 149 4.98 -1.53 15.66
N LEU A 150 4.05 -0.69 15.19
CA LEU A 150 4.23 0.11 13.98
C LEU A 150 5.32 1.17 14.15
N LYS A 151 5.34 1.85 15.29
CA LYS A 151 6.33 2.86 15.64
C LYS A 151 7.74 2.25 15.78
N GLU A 152 7.87 1.08 16.38
CA GLU A 152 9.15 0.39 16.48
C GLU A 152 9.66 -0.03 15.09
N ALA A 153 8.79 -0.58 14.25
CA ALA A 153 9.14 -0.92 12.88
C ALA A 153 9.60 0.30 12.05
N SER A 154 8.94 1.44 12.23
CA SER A 154 9.27 2.70 11.54
C SER A 154 10.64 3.27 11.90
N LYS A 155 11.10 3.00 13.12
CA LYS A 155 12.43 3.44 13.56
C LYS A 155 13.57 2.49 13.14
N ASN A 156 13.23 1.26 12.82
CA ASN A 156 14.20 0.18 12.55
C ASN A 156 14.08 -0.34 11.10
N LYS A 157 13.48 -1.50 10.91
CA LYS A 157 13.46 -2.24 9.63
C LYS A 157 12.75 -1.52 8.49
N LEU A 158 11.79 -0.66 8.80
CA LEU A 158 10.98 0.09 7.83
C LEU A 158 11.25 1.60 7.89
N LYS A 159 12.42 2.00 8.38
CA LYS A 159 12.82 3.41 8.41
C LYS A 159 12.74 4.03 7.01
N ASN A 160 12.18 5.24 6.91
CA ASN A 160 11.92 5.98 5.68
C ASN A 160 10.87 5.32 4.73
N ILE A 161 10.28 4.18 5.11
CA ILE A 161 9.25 3.48 4.35
C ILE A 161 7.90 3.58 5.05
N LEU A 162 7.92 3.32 6.36
CA LEU A 162 6.77 3.43 7.26
C LEU A 162 7.04 4.54 8.26
N GLU A 163 6.06 5.40 8.46
CA GLU A 163 6.08 6.41 9.52
C GLU A 163 4.80 6.34 10.35
N VAL A 164 4.81 6.95 11.53
CA VAL A 164 3.67 7.01 12.45
C VAL A 164 3.50 8.44 12.93
N THR A 165 2.31 8.99 12.73
CA THR A 165 1.95 10.31 13.23
C THR A 165 0.87 10.23 14.31
N HIS A 166 0.88 11.17 15.24
CA HIS A 166 -0.17 11.41 16.22
C HIS A 166 -0.89 12.75 15.98
N GLU A 167 -0.46 13.48 14.96
CA GLU A 167 -1.02 14.76 14.60
C GLU A 167 -2.34 14.60 13.85
N LYS A 168 -3.26 15.55 14.04
CA LYS A 168 -4.56 15.54 13.38
C LYS A 168 -4.46 16.23 12.02
N LEU A 169 -3.95 15.49 11.04
CA LEU A 169 -3.66 15.95 9.69
C LEU A 169 -4.71 15.45 8.69
N VAL A 170 -4.72 16.03 7.50
CA VAL A 170 -5.56 15.65 6.38
C VAL A 170 -4.73 15.43 5.12
N SER A 171 -5.34 14.95 4.05
CA SER A 171 -4.63 14.50 2.84
C SER A 171 -3.63 15.50 2.28
N ILE A 172 -3.93 16.80 2.28
CA ILE A 172 -3.04 17.83 1.71
C ILE A 172 -1.72 17.97 2.47
N ASP A 173 -1.70 17.66 3.75
CA ASP A 173 -0.51 17.76 4.61
C ASP A 173 0.54 16.69 4.26
N PHE A 174 0.12 15.65 3.56
CA PHE A 174 0.99 14.55 3.14
C PHE A 174 1.52 14.69 1.70
N ASN A 175 1.22 15.80 1.02
CA ASN A 175 1.77 16.07 -0.30
C ASN A 175 3.29 16.16 -0.25
N HIS A 176 3.95 15.45 -1.18
CA HIS A 176 5.40 15.31 -1.27
C HIS A 176 6.03 14.59 -0.07
N HIS A 177 5.24 13.84 0.70
CA HIS A 177 5.79 13.00 1.75
C HIS A 177 6.46 11.75 1.15
N PRO A 178 7.74 11.47 1.43
CA PRO A 178 8.49 10.41 0.75
C PRO A 178 8.19 8.99 1.27
N ALA A 179 7.59 8.85 2.46
CA ALA A 179 7.26 7.53 3.00
C ALA A 179 6.16 6.84 2.20
N SER A 180 6.21 5.52 2.13
CA SER A 180 5.20 4.69 1.47
C SER A 180 3.90 4.62 2.27
N ALA A 181 3.99 4.70 3.60
CA ALA A 181 2.86 4.68 4.52
C ALA A 181 3.13 5.56 5.74
N ILE A 182 2.19 6.42 6.08
CA ILE A 182 2.19 7.21 7.31
C ILE A 182 0.97 6.80 8.13
N VAL A 183 1.18 5.93 9.12
CA VAL A 183 0.08 5.47 9.99
C VAL A 183 -0.39 6.62 10.87
N ASP A 184 -1.69 6.86 10.84
CA ASP A 184 -2.36 7.78 11.76
C ASP A 184 -2.72 7.04 13.05
N ALA A 185 -1.85 7.14 14.05
CA ALA A 185 -2.02 6.46 15.33
C ALA A 185 -3.25 6.94 16.12
N SER A 186 -3.75 8.14 15.81
CA SER A 186 -4.96 8.68 16.44
C SER A 186 -6.22 7.91 15.98
N LEU A 187 -6.21 7.42 14.74
CA LEU A 187 -7.29 6.66 14.10
C LEU A 187 -7.20 5.15 14.33
N THR A 188 -6.08 4.64 14.87
CA THR A 188 -5.97 3.22 15.23
C THR A 188 -7.03 2.86 16.25
N ASN A 189 -7.72 1.75 16.02
CA ASN A 189 -8.72 1.23 16.92
C ASN A 189 -8.63 -0.30 17.01
N VAL A 190 -9.03 -0.88 18.13
CA VAL A 190 -9.17 -2.33 18.31
C VAL A 190 -10.56 -2.61 18.87
N VAL A 191 -11.33 -3.40 18.15
CA VAL A 191 -12.67 -3.84 18.56
C VAL A 191 -12.58 -5.24 19.14
N GLY A 192 -13.18 -5.45 20.30
CA GLY A 192 -12.91 -6.65 21.07
C GLY A 192 -11.45 -6.68 21.50
N SER A 193 -10.79 -7.78 21.27
CA SER A 193 -9.37 -7.92 21.59
C SER A 193 -8.51 -8.32 20.39
N ASN A 194 -9.10 -8.48 19.20
CA ASN A 194 -8.42 -9.09 18.06
C ASN A 194 -8.79 -8.50 16.70
N MET A 195 -9.67 -7.49 16.61
CA MET A 195 -9.99 -6.82 15.37
C MET A 195 -9.40 -5.42 15.37
N GLY A 196 -8.22 -5.29 14.76
CA GLY A 196 -7.51 -4.03 14.59
C GLY A 196 -7.98 -3.28 13.36
N LYS A 197 -8.18 -1.96 13.50
CA LYS A 197 -8.38 -1.00 12.42
C LYS A 197 -7.22 -0.04 12.38
N ILE A 198 -6.55 0.07 11.22
CA ILE A 198 -5.35 0.88 11.02
C ILE A 198 -5.57 1.74 9.79
N SER A 199 -5.45 3.05 9.95
CA SER A 199 -5.52 4.00 8.86
C SER A 199 -4.13 4.53 8.53
N ALA A 200 -3.79 4.62 7.25
CA ALA A 200 -2.51 5.12 6.81
C ALA A 200 -2.62 6.02 5.58
N TRP A 201 -2.00 7.17 5.66
CA TRP A 201 -1.85 8.15 4.59
C TRP A 201 -0.68 7.78 3.67
N TYR A 202 -0.75 8.17 2.42
CA TYR A 202 0.36 8.06 1.48
C TYR A 202 0.20 9.04 0.32
N ASP A 203 1.30 9.66 -0.08
CA ASP A 203 1.36 10.34 -1.37
C ASP A 203 1.56 9.27 -2.45
N ASN A 204 0.50 8.97 -3.19
CA ASN A 204 0.50 7.91 -4.18
C ASN A 204 1.37 8.20 -5.41
N GLU A 205 1.82 9.45 -5.58
CA GLU A 205 2.74 9.86 -6.64
C GLU A 205 4.16 9.97 -6.12
N TRP A 206 4.40 10.88 -5.18
CA TRP A 206 5.74 11.17 -4.68
C TRP A 206 6.33 10.02 -3.85
N GLY A 207 5.59 9.49 -2.89
CA GLY A 207 6.03 8.35 -2.08
C GLY A 207 6.35 7.12 -2.93
N PHE A 208 5.52 6.84 -3.94
CA PHE A 208 5.76 5.76 -4.89
C PHE A 208 7.00 6.02 -5.77
N SER A 209 7.19 7.25 -6.25
CA SER A 209 8.37 7.62 -7.05
C SER A 209 9.67 7.46 -6.26
N ASN A 210 9.67 7.81 -4.98
CA ASN A 210 10.80 7.56 -4.07
C ASN A 210 11.13 6.06 -3.99
N ARG A 211 10.12 5.19 -3.87
CA ARG A 211 10.33 3.72 -3.89
C ARG A 211 10.92 3.22 -5.20
N MET A 212 10.51 3.80 -6.32
CA MET A 212 11.12 3.49 -7.63
C MET A 212 12.63 3.81 -7.63
N CYS A 213 13.02 4.96 -7.07
CA CYS A 213 14.42 5.34 -6.94
C CYS A 213 15.19 4.39 -6.01
N ASP A 214 14.64 4.04 -4.85
CA ASP A 214 15.27 3.11 -3.90
C ASP A 214 15.48 1.72 -4.52
N ILE A 215 14.51 1.25 -5.29
CA ILE A 215 14.63 -0.01 -6.03
C ILE A 215 15.76 0.10 -7.04
N ALA A 216 15.79 1.16 -7.85
CA ALA A 216 16.83 1.36 -8.87
C ALA A 216 18.24 1.41 -8.25
N GLU A 217 18.40 2.13 -7.13
CA GLU A 217 19.65 2.18 -6.38
C GLU A 217 20.06 0.81 -5.84
N THR A 218 19.10 0.06 -5.30
CA THR A 218 19.34 -1.29 -4.78
C THR A 218 19.79 -2.25 -5.89
N LEU A 219 19.13 -2.21 -7.04
CA LEU A 219 19.53 -3.03 -8.18
C LEU A 219 20.94 -2.69 -8.66
N HIS A 220 21.29 -1.39 -8.69
CA HIS A 220 22.62 -0.95 -9.08
C HIS A 220 23.71 -1.45 -8.11
N LYS A 221 23.46 -1.45 -6.80
CA LYS A 221 24.41 -1.94 -5.79
C LYS A 221 24.62 -3.47 -5.83
N ILE A 222 23.63 -4.22 -6.31
CA ILE A 222 23.69 -5.69 -6.39
C ILE A 222 24.19 -6.17 -7.77
N SER A 223 24.13 -5.30 -8.79
CA SER A 223 24.61 -5.58 -10.16
C SER A 223 26.12 -5.54 -10.20
#